data_d2465fa541dede70709e6a5809b17b5f
#
_entry.id   d2465fa541dede70709e6a5809b17b5f
#
_cell.length_a   1.000
_cell.length_b   1.000
_cell.length_c   1.000
_cell.angle_alpha   90.00
_cell.angle_beta   90.00
_cell.angle_gamma   90.00
#
_symmetry.space_group_name_H-M   'P 1'
#
loop_
_entity.id
_entity.type
_entity.pdbx_description
1 polymer ?
#
loop_
_entity_poly.entity_id
_entity_poly.type
_entity_poly.pdbx_seq_one_letter_code
_entity_poly.pdbx_strand_id
1 'polypeptide(L)'
;MDSISKKYGDYKYFSFLEEKDLDKLKDISIKKTYKKDEILFYKGDESKYLHLLVSGIVKLYTHDFKDNEVVIHNLIGPALIAEIMNYEEMDFLANCSFDTDAEVILIDYKKFKEEFLQKPE
;
A
#
# COMPACT_ATOMS: atom_id res chain seq x y z
N MET A 1 12.94 -2.78 18.44
CA MET A 1 12.19 -3.06 17.20
C MET A 1 11.83 -1.75 16.53
N ASP A 2 12.09 -1.63 15.25
CA ASP A 2 11.77 -0.40 14.56
C ASP A 2 10.29 -0.29 14.21
N SER A 3 9.88 0.89 13.78
CA SER A 3 8.47 1.18 13.48
C SER A 3 7.89 0.32 12.36
N ILE A 4 8.73 -0.11 11.40
CA ILE A 4 8.30 -0.94 10.28
C ILE A 4 7.84 -2.31 10.79
N SER A 5 8.69 -2.99 11.56
CA SER A 5 8.38 -4.31 12.09
C SER A 5 7.13 -4.28 12.98
N LYS A 6 7.02 -3.26 13.81
CA LYS A 6 5.85 -3.10 14.68
C LYS A 6 4.57 -2.94 13.88
N LYS A 7 4.62 -2.12 12.82
CA LYS A 7 3.44 -1.87 11.99
C LYS A 7 3.00 -3.13 11.22
N TYR A 8 3.93 -3.88 10.68
CA TYR A 8 3.59 -5.13 9.99
C TYR A 8 2.89 -6.11 10.92
N GLY A 9 3.37 -6.22 12.17
CA GLY A 9 2.80 -7.15 13.13
C GLY A 9 1.39 -6.79 13.56
N ASP A 10 0.98 -5.52 13.42
CA ASP A 10 -0.35 -5.04 13.81
C ASP A 10 -1.42 -5.37 12.76
N TYR A 11 -1.03 -5.87 11.59
CA TYR A 11 -1.98 -6.11 10.51
C TYR A 11 -2.39 -7.56 10.41
N LYS A 12 -3.68 -7.77 10.16
CA LYS A 12 -4.24 -9.09 9.95
C LYS A 12 -3.53 -9.86 8.83
N TYR A 13 -3.19 -9.17 7.73
CA TYR A 13 -2.49 -9.78 6.60
C TYR A 13 -1.10 -10.26 6.96
N PHE A 14 -0.48 -9.68 7.98
CA PHE A 14 0.88 -10.00 8.37
C PHE A 14 0.94 -10.76 9.69
N SER A 15 -0.21 -11.11 10.27
CA SER A 15 -0.27 -11.81 11.55
C SER A 15 0.34 -13.19 11.53
N PHE A 16 0.45 -13.78 10.33
CA PHE A 16 1.07 -15.11 10.17
C PHE A 16 2.61 -15.04 10.15
N LEU A 17 3.18 -13.85 10.08
CA LEU A 17 4.63 -13.67 9.98
C LEU A 17 5.31 -13.81 11.33
N GLU A 18 6.42 -14.55 11.34
CA GLU A 18 7.31 -14.63 12.49
C GLU A 18 8.31 -13.49 12.43
N GLU A 19 9.04 -13.26 13.50
CA GLU A 19 10.05 -12.19 13.57
C GLU A 19 11.08 -12.28 12.43
N LYS A 20 11.51 -13.50 12.12
CA LYS A 20 12.45 -13.74 11.01
C LYS A 20 11.88 -13.32 9.66
N ASP A 21 10.57 -13.44 9.49
CA ASP A 21 9.90 -13.06 8.25
C ASP A 21 9.82 -11.54 8.10
N LEU A 22 9.75 -10.83 9.22
CA LEU A 22 9.75 -9.36 9.20
C LEU A 22 11.06 -8.80 8.65
N ASP A 23 12.17 -9.47 8.91
CA ASP A 23 13.46 -9.06 8.35
C ASP A 23 13.47 -9.22 6.83
N LYS A 24 12.92 -10.33 6.33
CA LYS A 24 12.79 -10.56 4.89
C LYS A 24 11.86 -9.51 4.26
N LEU A 25 10.79 -9.15 4.96
CA LEU A 25 9.84 -8.16 4.49
C LEU A 25 10.50 -6.80 4.33
N LYS A 26 11.38 -6.43 5.26
CA LYS A 26 12.15 -5.18 5.18
C LYS A 26 13.04 -5.15 3.94
N ASP A 27 13.64 -6.28 3.58
CA ASP A 27 14.55 -6.36 2.44
C ASP A 27 13.85 -6.07 1.11
N ILE A 28 12.55 -6.25 1.04
CA ILE A 28 11.75 -6.04 -0.16
C ILE A 28 10.87 -4.79 -0.06
N SER A 29 11.15 -3.94 0.92
CA SER A 29 10.32 -2.77 1.24
C SER A 29 11.13 -1.50 1.23
N ILE A 30 10.48 -0.40 0.88
CA ILE A 30 11.06 0.94 0.93
C ILE A 30 10.09 1.84 1.68
N LYS A 31 10.59 2.59 2.65
CA LYS A 31 9.78 3.59 3.35
C LYS A 31 9.96 4.93 2.66
N LYS A 32 8.86 5.60 2.35
CA LYS A 32 8.86 6.91 1.72
C LYS A 32 7.95 7.87 2.49
N THR A 33 8.32 9.14 2.51
CA THR A 33 7.48 10.20 3.04
C THR A 33 6.91 10.99 1.88
N TYR A 34 5.67 11.44 2.06
CA TYR A 34 4.95 12.22 1.07
C TYR A 34 4.38 13.46 1.73
N LYS A 35 4.18 14.48 0.94
CA LYS A 35 3.58 15.72 1.41
C LYS A 35 2.13 15.81 0.92
N LYS A 36 1.34 16.57 1.63
CA LYS A 36 -0.03 16.88 1.24
C LYS A 36 -0.08 17.25 -0.24
N ASP A 37 -1.09 16.75 -0.93
CA ASP A 37 -1.38 16.98 -2.35
C ASP A 37 -0.48 16.23 -3.35
N GLU A 38 0.53 15.49 -2.87
CA GLU A 38 1.29 14.62 -3.76
C GLU A 38 0.43 13.43 -4.20
N ILE A 39 0.80 12.85 -5.34
CA ILE A 39 0.11 11.69 -5.91
C ILE A 39 0.92 10.43 -5.60
N LEU A 40 0.25 9.39 -5.12
CA LEU A 40 0.89 8.10 -4.91
C LEU A 40 0.84 7.24 -6.17
N PHE A 41 -0.32 7.17 -6.81
CA PHE A 41 -0.47 6.48 -8.10
C PHE A 41 -1.67 7.04 -8.85
N TYR A 42 -1.69 6.77 -10.15
CA TYR A 42 -2.78 7.15 -11.04
C TYR A 42 -3.58 5.93 -11.46
N LYS A 43 -4.85 6.14 -11.75
CA LYS A 43 -5.69 5.12 -12.40
C LYS A 43 -4.99 4.64 -13.67
N GLY A 44 -4.89 3.33 -13.82
CA GLY A 44 -4.22 2.71 -14.96
C GLY A 44 -2.77 2.36 -14.71
N ASP A 45 -2.16 2.87 -13.64
CA ASP A 45 -0.80 2.49 -13.28
C ASP A 45 -0.76 1.02 -12.87
N GLU A 46 0.35 0.36 -13.18
CA GLU A 46 0.55 -1.03 -12.78
C GLU A 46 0.70 -1.14 -11.26
N SER A 47 0.05 -2.14 -10.67
CA SER A 47 0.08 -2.36 -9.22
C SER A 47 1.31 -3.16 -8.80
N LYS A 48 2.49 -2.57 -8.96
CA LYS A 48 3.77 -3.23 -8.64
C LYS A 48 4.06 -3.33 -7.15
N TYR A 49 3.54 -2.40 -6.37
CA TYR A 49 3.84 -2.31 -4.95
C TYR A 49 2.58 -2.48 -4.13
N LEU A 50 2.73 -3.18 -3.01
CA LEU A 50 1.74 -3.19 -1.95
C LEU A 50 2.04 -1.95 -1.10
N HIS A 51 1.05 -1.11 -0.87
CA HIS A 51 1.25 0.16 -0.16
C HIS A 51 0.69 0.09 1.25
N LEU A 52 1.56 0.16 2.24
CA LEU A 52 1.15 0.26 3.64
C LEU A 52 1.23 1.72 4.07
N LEU A 53 0.08 2.33 4.28
CA LEU A 53 0.00 3.69 4.82
C LEU A 53 0.27 3.61 6.32
N VAL A 54 1.43 4.08 6.73
CA VAL A 54 1.84 4.03 8.14
C VAL A 54 1.15 5.14 8.93
N SER A 55 1.14 6.33 8.37
CA SER A 55 0.51 7.50 8.98
C SER A 55 0.03 8.46 7.90
N GLY A 56 -0.95 9.27 8.21
CA GLY A 56 -1.51 10.24 7.30
C GLY A 56 -2.84 9.80 6.73
N ILE A 57 -3.35 10.58 5.80
CA ILE A 57 -4.67 10.38 5.19
C ILE A 57 -4.50 10.44 3.67
N VAL A 58 -5.07 9.44 2.99
CA VAL A 58 -5.09 9.42 1.52
C VAL A 58 -6.53 9.43 1.04
N LYS A 59 -6.68 9.84 -0.21
CA LYS A 59 -7.94 9.89 -0.92
C LYS A 59 -7.84 9.04 -2.18
N LEU A 60 -8.77 8.09 -2.33
CA LEU A 60 -8.94 7.33 -3.57
C LEU A 60 -10.07 7.98 -4.35
N TYR A 61 -9.82 8.32 -5.60
CA TYR A 61 -10.80 9.08 -6.38
C TYR A 61 -10.68 8.78 -7.88
N THR A 62 -11.75 9.10 -8.59
CA THR A 62 -11.79 9.07 -10.05
C THR A 62 -12.32 10.42 -10.54
N HIS A 63 -12.43 10.55 -11.87
CA HIS A 63 -13.06 11.70 -12.48
C HIS A 63 -14.27 11.21 -13.27
N ASP A 64 -15.38 11.98 -13.20
CA ASP A 64 -16.54 11.68 -14.02
C ASP A 64 -16.33 12.21 -15.46
N PHE A 65 -17.31 12.02 -16.32
CA PHE A 65 -17.18 12.43 -17.71
C PHE A 65 -17.11 13.97 -17.90
N LYS A 66 -17.42 14.73 -16.87
CA LYS A 66 -17.28 16.20 -16.85
C LYS A 66 -15.98 16.63 -16.20
N ASP A 67 -15.12 15.66 -15.90
CA ASP A 67 -13.83 15.87 -15.26
C ASP A 67 -13.95 16.39 -13.80
N ASN A 68 -15.09 16.11 -13.16
CA ASN A 68 -15.24 16.38 -11.72
C ASN A 68 -14.64 15.24 -10.91
N GLU A 69 -13.95 15.58 -9.85
CA GLU A 69 -13.37 14.60 -8.94
C GLU A 69 -14.48 13.89 -8.15
N VAL A 70 -14.45 12.57 -8.15
CA VAL A 70 -15.39 11.73 -7.40
C VAL A 70 -14.58 10.92 -6.38
N VAL A 71 -14.72 11.26 -5.11
CA VAL A 71 -14.01 10.54 -4.05
C VAL A 71 -14.71 9.21 -3.79
N ILE A 72 -13.95 8.12 -3.93
CA ILE A 72 -14.44 6.77 -3.67
C ILE A 72 -14.31 6.43 -2.20
N HIS A 73 -13.14 6.75 -1.63
CA HIS A 73 -12.83 6.33 -0.27
C HIS A 73 -11.66 7.15 0.30
N ASN A 74 -11.71 7.41 1.59
CA ASN A 74 -10.59 8.00 2.33
C ASN A 74 -10.05 6.94 3.28
N LEU A 75 -8.72 6.85 3.39
CA LEU A 75 -8.07 5.94 4.30
C LEU A 75 -7.19 6.72 5.27
N ILE A 76 -7.26 6.35 6.53
CA ILE A 76 -6.42 6.90 7.58
C ILE A 76 -5.45 5.81 8.01
N GLY A 77 -4.16 6.14 8.07
CA GLY A 77 -3.17 5.16 8.52
C GLY A 77 -3.34 4.76 9.98
N PRO A 78 -2.95 3.55 10.36
CA PRO A 78 -2.36 2.55 9.47
C PRO A 78 -3.39 1.79 8.63
N ALA A 79 -3.08 1.57 7.37
CA ALA A 79 -3.99 0.87 6.43
C ALA A 79 -3.23 0.40 5.19
N LEU A 80 -3.71 -0.67 4.57
CA LEU A 80 -3.25 -1.06 3.24
C LEU A 80 -4.08 -0.30 2.21
N ILE A 81 -3.43 0.22 1.19
CA ILE A 81 -4.08 1.02 0.16
C ILE A 81 -4.30 0.16 -1.09
N ALA A 82 -5.58 -0.07 -1.44
CA ALA A 82 -5.96 -0.74 -2.69
C ALA A 82 -5.28 -2.11 -2.89
N GLU A 83 -5.08 -2.87 -1.82
CA GLU A 83 -4.37 -4.15 -1.86
C GLU A 83 -5.05 -5.18 -2.74
N ILE A 84 -6.35 -5.05 -2.96
CA ILE A 84 -7.08 -5.99 -3.82
C ILE A 84 -6.55 -5.94 -5.26
N MET A 85 -6.08 -4.78 -5.71
CA MET A 85 -5.50 -4.63 -7.05
C MET A 85 -4.22 -5.44 -7.18
N ASN A 86 -3.42 -5.50 -6.10
CA ASN A 86 -2.22 -6.31 -6.08
C ASN A 86 -2.56 -7.80 -6.16
N TYR A 87 -3.51 -8.26 -5.34
CA TYR A 87 -3.90 -9.67 -5.30
C TYR A 87 -4.50 -10.15 -6.63
N GLU A 88 -5.27 -9.30 -7.27
CA GLU A 88 -5.90 -9.63 -8.55
C GLU A 88 -4.97 -9.37 -9.74
N GLU A 89 -3.78 -8.84 -9.48
CA GLU A 89 -2.80 -8.48 -10.51
C GLU A 89 -3.39 -7.56 -11.57
N MET A 90 -4.15 -6.56 -11.10
CA MET A 90 -4.83 -5.57 -11.93
C MET A 90 -4.14 -4.22 -11.82
N ASP A 91 -4.28 -3.42 -12.86
CA ASP A 91 -3.89 -2.01 -12.79
C ASP A 91 -4.82 -1.29 -11.81
N PHE A 92 -4.35 -0.19 -11.25
CA PHE A 92 -5.16 0.58 -10.30
C PHE A 92 -6.40 1.15 -10.98
N LEU A 93 -7.54 1.02 -10.30
CA LEU A 93 -8.83 1.47 -10.82
C LEU A 93 -9.20 2.88 -10.37
N ALA A 94 -8.33 3.52 -9.61
CA ALA A 94 -8.54 4.86 -9.08
C ALA A 94 -7.21 5.56 -8.93
N ASN A 95 -7.26 6.88 -8.78
CA ASN A 95 -6.11 7.69 -8.41
C ASN A 95 -6.00 7.72 -6.89
N CYS A 96 -4.78 7.92 -6.37
CA CYS A 96 -4.57 8.08 -4.94
C CYS A 96 -3.69 9.29 -4.69
N SER A 97 -4.18 10.22 -3.88
CA SER A 97 -3.42 11.39 -3.47
C SER A 97 -3.45 11.56 -1.96
N PHE A 98 -2.55 12.39 -1.45
CA PHE A 98 -2.40 12.59 -0.01
C PHE A 98 -3.17 13.82 0.44
N ASP A 99 -4.07 13.64 1.41
CA ASP A 99 -4.79 14.74 2.04
C ASP A 99 -3.97 15.40 3.15
N THR A 100 -2.95 14.70 3.65
CA THR A 100 -2.01 15.19 4.66
C THR A 100 -0.61 14.71 4.31
N ASP A 101 0.39 15.23 5.01
CA ASP A 101 1.72 14.61 4.99
C ASP A 101 1.59 13.18 5.49
N ALA A 102 2.41 12.29 4.99
CA ALA A 102 2.22 10.86 5.23
C ALA A 102 3.52 10.07 5.13
N GLU A 103 3.51 8.89 5.75
CA GLU A 103 4.55 7.87 5.57
C GLU A 103 3.92 6.64 4.94
N VAL A 104 4.58 6.10 3.94
CA VAL A 104 4.12 4.90 3.23
C VAL A 104 5.29 3.93 3.11
N ILE A 105 5.00 2.66 3.32
CA ILE A 105 5.95 1.58 3.06
C ILE A 105 5.50 0.92 1.77
N LEU A 106 6.40 0.91 0.77
CA LEU A 106 6.16 0.27 -0.51
C LEU A 106 6.83 -1.10 -0.47
N ILE A 107 6.03 -2.13 -0.64
CA ILE A 107 6.51 -3.52 -0.62
C ILE A 107 6.46 -4.05 -2.05
N ASP A 108 7.59 -4.54 -2.56
CA ASP A 108 7.62 -5.16 -3.88
C ASP A 108 6.66 -6.36 -3.87
N TYR A 109 5.54 -6.26 -4.58
CA TYR A 109 4.50 -7.29 -4.49
C TYR A 109 4.92 -8.62 -5.09
N LYS A 110 5.67 -8.61 -6.19
CA LYS A 110 6.16 -9.84 -6.81
C LYS A 110 7.03 -10.61 -5.84
N LYS A 111 7.96 -9.93 -5.20
CA LYS A 111 8.85 -10.54 -4.20
C LYS A 111 8.07 -10.97 -2.96
N PHE A 112 7.10 -10.15 -2.52
CA PHE A 112 6.24 -10.51 -1.40
C PHE A 112 5.49 -11.80 -1.68
N LYS A 113 4.93 -11.93 -2.87
CA LYS A 113 4.21 -13.13 -3.30
C LYS A 113 5.14 -14.35 -3.32
N GLU A 114 6.32 -14.19 -3.87
CA GLU A 114 7.31 -15.27 -3.95
C GLU A 114 7.76 -15.74 -2.56
N GLU A 115 7.97 -14.83 -1.64
CA GLU A 115 8.48 -15.15 -0.30
C GLU A 115 7.39 -15.62 0.67
N PHE A 116 6.19 -15.08 0.58
CA PHE A 116 5.19 -15.26 1.64
C PHE A 116 3.88 -15.87 1.16
N LEU A 117 3.55 -15.81 -0.11
CA LEU A 117 2.25 -16.25 -0.61
C LEU A 117 2.31 -17.52 -1.45
N GLN A 118 3.49 -18.00 -1.83
CA GLN A 118 3.61 -19.25 -2.55
C GLN A 118 3.34 -20.40 -1.59
N LYS A 119 2.43 -21.26 -1.98
CA LYS A 119 2.12 -22.44 -1.18
C LYS A 119 2.93 -23.62 -1.72
N PRO A 120 3.52 -24.41 -0.84
CA PRO A 120 4.14 -25.65 -1.30
C PRO A 120 3.07 -26.56 -1.89
N GLU A 121 3.40 -27.14 -3.01
CA GLU A 121 2.53 -28.09 -3.68
C GLU A 121 2.56 -29.43 -2.95
#